data_15ff448b45f365d4df1bbf06892d4425
#
_entry.id   15ff448b45f365d4df1bbf06892d4425
#
_cell.length_a   1.000
_cell.length_b   1.000
_cell.length_c   1.000
_cell.angle_alpha   90.00
_cell.angle_beta   90.00
_cell.angle_gamma   90.00
#
_symmetry.space_group_name_H-M   'P 1'
#
loop_
_entity.id
_entity.type
_entity.pdbx_description
1 polymer ?
#
loop_
_entity_poly.entity_id
_entity_poly.type
_entity_poly.pdbx_seq_one_letter_code
_entity_poly.pdbx_strand_id
1 'polypeptide(L)'
;GQGQRRCDPFHAGPHALMSPRSMRGFTLLETLVALAILAIALTAAFRAMGVTAQTSAELRERLIGYWVAENRLAELRATQAWPPTGTNEGTADQAGRSYRWREEVKSTANPLFRRVDVSVFAPESGDHAIARLSGYVARPLQ
;
A
#
# COMPACT_ATOMS: atom_id res chain seq x y z
N GLY A 1 19.79 -102.67 -12.96
CA GLY A 1 19.38 -101.42 -13.55
C GLY A 1 19.88 -100.24 -12.68
N GLN A 2 20.99 -99.63 -13.08
CA GLN A 2 21.61 -98.50 -12.35
C GLN A 2 20.93 -97.22 -12.84
N GLY A 3 20.32 -96.50 -11.89
CA GLY A 3 19.76 -95.14 -12.12
C GLY A 3 20.80 -94.08 -11.85
N GLN A 4 21.33 -93.49 -12.93
CA GLN A 4 22.18 -92.29 -12.86
C GLN A 4 21.39 -91.08 -12.56
N ARG A 5 21.63 -90.49 -11.40
CA ARG A 5 21.11 -89.16 -11.02
C ARG A 5 21.98 -88.11 -11.67
N ARG A 6 21.41 -87.38 -12.57
CA ARG A 6 22.06 -86.20 -13.23
C ARG A 6 21.92 -85.03 -12.23
N CYS A 7 23.05 -84.50 -11.82
CA CYS A 7 23.11 -83.24 -11.12
C CYS A 7 22.97 -82.09 -12.12
N ASP A 8 21.89 -81.33 -11.99
CA ASP A 8 21.73 -80.08 -12.76
C ASP A 8 22.66 -79.01 -12.21
N PRO A 9 23.36 -78.26 -13.04
CA PRO A 9 24.19 -77.14 -12.61
C PRO A 9 23.32 -75.93 -12.28
N PHE A 10 23.59 -75.42 -11.10
CA PHE A 10 23.03 -74.22 -10.51
C PHE A 10 23.14 -73.01 -11.46
N HIS A 11 22.01 -72.55 -12.01
CA HIS A 11 21.93 -71.27 -12.72
C HIS A 11 22.15 -70.13 -11.77
N ALA A 12 23.38 -69.58 -11.75
CA ALA A 12 23.68 -68.29 -11.16
C ALA A 12 22.98 -67.20 -11.96
N GLY A 13 21.93 -66.60 -11.40
CA GLY A 13 21.26 -65.44 -11.96
C GLY A 13 22.22 -64.24 -12.08
N PRO A 14 22.00 -63.34 -13.06
CA PRO A 14 22.84 -62.18 -13.24
C PRO A 14 22.70 -61.25 -12.04
N HIS A 15 23.78 -61.05 -11.31
CA HIS A 15 23.91 -59.99 -10.33
C HIS A 15 23.70 -58.64 -11.02
N ALA A 16 22.56 -58.01 -10.84
CA ALA A 16 22.32 -56.64 -11.24
C ALA A 16 23.35 -55.75 -10.56
N LEU A 17 24.37 -55.32 -11.32
CA LEU A 17 25.31 -54.32 -10.89
C LEU A 17 24.51 -53.02 -10.67
N MET A 18 24.16 -52.70 -9.41
CA MET A 18 23.69 -51.38 -9.04
C MET A 18 24.80 -50.38 -9.37
N SER A 19 24.62 -49.67 -10.48
CA SER A 19 25.48 -48.54 -10.84
C SER A 19 25.45 -47.52 -9.67
N PRO A 20 26.62 -47.14 -9.14
CA PRO A 20 26.69 -46.12 -8.13
C PRO A 20 26.16 -44.82 -8.74
N ARG A 21 25.02 -44.32 -8.22
CA ARG A 21 24.58 -42.97 -8.54
C ARG A 21 25.70 -42.04 -8.12
N SER A 22 26.35 -41.42 -9.10
CA SER A 22 27.34 -40.39 -8.85
C SER A 22 26.67 -39.27 -8.08
N MET A 23 26.95 -39.15 -6.81
CA MET A 23 26.60 -37.97 -5.99
C MET A 23 27.41 -36.81 -6.56
N ARG A 24 26.77 -36.04 -7.47
CA ARG A 24 27.33 -34.78 -7.93
C ARG A 24 27.24 -33.81 -6.75
N GLY A 25 28.37 -33.56 -6.12
CA GLY A 25 28.50 -32.48 -5.15
C GLY A 25 28.34 -31.13 -5.86
N PHE A 26 27.74 -30.15 -5.15
CA PHE A 26 27.67 -28.77 -5.65
C PHE A 26 29.08 -28.20 -5.83
N THR A 27 29.30 -27.53 -6.95
CA THR A 27 30.57 -26.82 -7.19
C THR A 27 30.59 -25.51 -6.43
N LEU A 28 31.77 -25.05 -6.01
CA LEU A 28 31.94 -23.75 -5.37
C LEU A 28 31.36 -22.62 -6.24
N LEU A 29 31.55 -22.70 -7.55
CA LEU A 29 31.02 -21.72 -8.49
C LEU A 29 29.49 -21.70 -8.50
N GLU A 30 28.83 -22.85 -8.42
CA GLU A 30 27.36 -22.96 -8.40
C GLU A 30 26.78 -22.32 -7.15
N THR A 31 27.40 -22.53 -5.98
CA THR A 31 26.98 -21.86 -4.75
C THR A 31 27.20 -20.36 -4.81
N LEU A 32 28.28 -19.87 -5.38
CA LEU A 32 28.53 -18.44 -5.56
C LEU A 32 27.50 -17.80 -6.49
N VAL A 33 27.18 -18.46 -7.62
CA VAL A 33 26.14 -17.96 -8.54
C VAL A 33 24.77 -17.95 -7.87
N ALA A 34 24.41 -19.01 -7.15
CA ALA A 34 23.14 -19.09 -6.41
C ALA A 34 23.03 -17.97 -5.37
N LEU A 35 24.10 -17.72 -4.61
CA LEU A 35 24.12 -16.62 -3.62
C LEU A 35 24.03 -15.25 -4.29
N ALA A 36 24.67 -15.04 -5.43
CA ALA A 36 24.57 -13.79 -6.19
C ALA A 36 23.14 -13.53 -6.67
N ILE A 37 22.47 -14.54 -7.22
CA ILE A 37 21.07 -14.44 -7.64
C ILE A 37 20.17 -14.14 -6.44
N LEU A 38 20.39 -14.84 -5.33
CA LEU A 38 19.63 -14.63 -4.09
C LEU A 38 19.79 -13.20 -3.56
N ALA A 39 21.01 -12.67 -3.55
CA ALA A 39 21.29 -11.30 -3.12
C ALA A 39 20.56 -10.25 -3.98
N ILE A 40 20.56 -10.45 -5.31
CA ILE A 40 19.83 -9.57 -6.23
C ILE A 40 18.33 -9.65 -5.98
N ALA A 41 17.78 -10.85 -5.83
CA ALA A 41 16.35 -11.07 -5.56
C ALA A 41 15.91 -10.44 -4.24
N LEU A 42 16.70 -10.58 -3.18
CA LEU A 42 16.41 -9.96 -1.87
C LEU A 42 16.45 -8.44 -1.95
N THR A 43 17.43 -7.87 -2.67
CA THR A 43 17.52 -6.42 -2.85
C THR A 43 16.28 -5.86 -3.56
N ALA A 44 15.80 -6.55 -4.61
CA ALA A 44 14.59 -6.17 -5.31
C ALA A 44 13.33 -6.27 -4.41
N ALA A 45 13.25 -7.34 -3.61
CA ALA A 45 12.14 -7.52 -2.67
C ALA A 45 12.08 -6.43 -1.60
N PHE A 46 13.22 -6.08 -0.98
CA PHE A 46 13.29 -4.98 0.00
C PHE A 46 12.91 -3.62 -0.60
N ARG A 47 13.33 -3.36 -1.84
CA ARG A 47 12.96 -2.14 -2.55
C ARG A 47 11.45 -2.05 -2.81
N ALA A 48 10.83 -3.15 -3.21
CA ALA A 48 9.38 -3.23 -3.43
C ALA A 48 8.59 -2.97 -2.12
N MET A 49 9.04 -3.54 -1.00
CA MET A 49 8.41 -3.31 0.31
C MET A 49 8.50 -1.85 0.75
N GLY A 50 9.63 -1.19 0.53
CA GLY A 50 9.82 0.23 0.86
C GLY A 50 8.85 1.16 0.14
N VAL A 51 8.64 0.95 -1.16
CA VAL A 51 7.69 1.74 -1.98
C VAL A 51 6.25 1.55 -1.48
N THR A 52 5.86 0.33 -1.16
CA THR A 52 4.51 0.02 -0.67
C THR A 52 4.22 0.73 0.67
N ALA A 53 5.17 0.76 1.58
CA ALA A 53 5.00 1.42 2.87
C ALA A 53 4.83 2.95 2.72
N GLN A 54 5.59 3.59 1.85
CA GLN A 54 5.46 5.02 1.56
C GLN A 54 4.10 5.36 0.96
N THR A 55 3.64 4.60 -0.04
CA THR A 55 2.33 4.81 -0.69
C THR A 55 1.19 4.66 0.31
N SER A 56 1.28 3.69 1.23
CA SER A 56 0.27 3.48 2.27
C SER A 56 0.20 4.64 3.26
N ALA A 57 1.34 5.22 3.64
CA ALA A 57 1.40 6.38 4.52
C ALA A 57 0.78 7.62 3.87
N GLU A 58 1.09 7.89 2.60
CA GLU A 58 0.50 9.00 1.83
C GLU A 58 -1.02 8.87 1.68
N LEU A 59 -1.51 7.65 1.37
CA LEU A 59 -2.94 7.39 1.27
C LEU A 59 -3.65 7.66 2.60
N ARG A 60 -3.08 7.19 3.71
CA ARG A 60 -3.63 7.44 5.03
C ARG A 60 -3.71 8.93 5.33
N GLU A 61 -2.66 9.68 5.03
CA GLU A 61 -2.63 11.12 5.26
C GLU A 61 -3.69 11.87 4.44
N ARG A 62 -3.85 11.51 3.17
CA ARG A 62 -4.92 12.04 2.31
C ARG A 62 -6.31 11.73 2.85
N LEU A 63 -6.56 10.51 3.33
CA LEU A 63 -7.84 10.14 3.92
C LEU A 63 -8.15 10.99 5.17
N ILE A 64 -7.16 11.20 6.04
CA ILE A 64 -7.33 12.07 7.21
C ILE A 64 -7.63 13.51 6.76
N GLY A 65 -6.92 14.01 5.76
CA GLY A 65 -7.19 15.32 5.18
C GLY A 65 -8.62 15.46 4.64
N TYR A 66 -9.12 14.43 3.96
CA TYR A 66 -10.52 14.40 3.51
C TYR A 66 -11.51 14.45 4.67
N TRP A 67 -11.27 13.68 5.74
CA TRP A 67 -12.13 13.72 6.92
C TRP A 67 -12.17 15.09 7.58
N VAL A 68 -11.03 15.77 7.67
CA VAL A 68 -10.98 17.15 8.19
C VAL A 68 -11.81 18.08 7.30
N ALA A 69 -11.69 17.97 5.97
CA ALA A 69 -12.46 18.80 5.03
C ALA A 69 -13.97 18.50 5.10
N GLU A 70 -14.35 17.23 5.18
CA GLU A 70 -15.76 16.81 5.32
C GLU A 70 -16.37 17.30 6.64
N ASN A 71 -15.64 17.15 7.76
CA ASN A 71 -16.08 17.62 9.06
C ASN A 71 -16.31 19.13 9.03
N ARG A 72 -15.41 19.89 8.37
CA ARG A 72 -15.59 21.36 8.25
C ARG A 72 -16.83 21.72 7.45
N LEU A 73 -17.07 21.06 6.32
CA LEU A 73 -18.29 21.28 5.52
C LEU A 73 -19.56 20.83 6.27
N ALA A 74 -19.48 19.72 6.98
CA ALA A 74 -20.60 19.23 7.81
C ALA A 74 -20.93 20.20 8.94
N GLU A 75 -19.93 20.77 9.59
CA GLU A 75 -20.09 21.80 10.63
C GLU A 75 -20.81 23.04 10.09
N LEU A 76 -20.38 23.56 8.92
CA LEU A 76 -21.04 24.70 8.28
C LEU A 76 -22.51 24.42 7.97
N ARG A 77 -22.83 23.20 7.54
CA ARG A 77 -24.21 22.79 7.24
C ARG A 77 -25.04 22.57 8.49
N ALA A 78 -24.48 21.91 9.49
CA ALA A 78 -25.18 21.60 10.74
C ALA A 78 -25.51 22.86 11.53
N THR A 79 -24.59 23.83 11.53
CA THR A 79 -24.80 25.13 12.19
C THR A 79 -25.57 26.12 11.31
N GLN A 80 -25.98 25.72 10.11
CA GLN A 80 -26.62 26.61 9.13
C GLN A 80 -25.82 27.90 8.89
N ALA A 81 -24.49 27.80 8.94
CA ALA A 81 -23.60 28.93 8.78
C ALA A 81 -23.69 29.54 7.38
N TRP A 82 -23.72 30.87 7.34
CA TRP A 82 -23.67 31.63 6.08
C TRP A 82 -22.41 32.50 6.06
N PRO A 83 -21.21 31.89 5.91
CA PRO A 83 -19.97 32.63 5.99
C PRO A 83 -19.87 33.66 4.86
N PRO A 84 -19.28 34.84 5.11
CA PRO A 84 -19.07 35.83 4.05
C PRO A 84 -18.16 35.25 2.95
N THR A 85 -18.27 35.79 1.73
CA THR A 85 -17.34 35.46 0.63
C THR A 85 -15.92 35.90 1.03
N GLY A 86 -14.94 35.07 0.74
CA GLY A 86 -13.55 35.31 1.11
C GLY A 86 -12.85 34.04 1.58
N THR A 87 -11.72 34.22 2.24
CA THR A 87 -10.88 33.12 2.74
C THR A 87 -10.86 33.12 4.24
N ASN A 88 -11.13 31.96 4.84
CA ASN A 88 -10.97 31.71 6.27
C ASN A 88 -9.97 30.57 6.48
N GLU A 89 -9.24 30.62 7.57
CA GLU A 89 -8.26 29.59 7.94
C GLU A 89 -8.46 29.18 9.40
N GLY A 90 -8.05 27.96 9.69
CA GLY A 90 -8.08 27.43 11.04
C GLY A 90 -7.31 26.12 11.14
N THR A 91 -7.41 25.51 12.30
CA THR A 91 -6.80 24.21 12.59
C THR A 91 -7.84 23.22 13.07
N ALA A 92 -7.60 21.95 12.85
CA ALA A 92 -8.39 20.85 13.35
C ALA A 92 -7.47 19.70 13.80
N ASP A 93 -7.72 19.19 14.99
CA ASP A 93 -6.97 18.06 15.51
C ASP A 93 -7.64 16.75 15.08
N GLN A 94 -6.89 15.91 14.39
CA GLN A 94 -7.36 14.62 13.90
C GLN A 94 -6.26 13.58 14.02
N ALA A 95 -6.58 12.39 14.52
CA ALA A 95 -5.64 11.29 14.69
C ALA A 95 -4.35 11.66 15.45
N GLY A 96 -4.46 12.55 16.47
CA GLY A 96 -3.33 13.01 17.29
C GLY A 96 -2.39 14.01 16.62
N ARG A 97 -2.79 14.60 15.49
CA ARG A 97 -2.02 15.61 14.76
C ARG A 97 -2.91 16.82 14.45
N SER A 98 -2.32 18.02 14.39
CA SER A 98 -3.03 19.26 14.06
C SER A 98 -2.89 19.57 12.57
N TYR A 99 -4.00 19.63 11.87
CA TYR A 99 -4.09 19.94 10.44
C TYR A 99 -4.59 21.37 10.26
N ARG A 100 -3.94 22.13 9.40
CA ARG A 100 -4.40 23.45 8.99
C ARG A 100 -5.41 23.30 7.85
N TRP A 101 -6.53 23.99 7.94
CA TRP A 101 -7.48 24.08 6.84
C TRP A 101 -7.63 25.52 6.37
N ARG A 102 -7.93 25.68 5.09
CA ARG A 102 -8.27 26.95 4.45
C ARG A 102 -9.55 26.74 3.68
N GLU A 103 -10.56 27.55 3.95
CA GLU A 103 -11.81 27.56 3.22
C GLU A 103 -11.92 28.83 2.37
N GLU A 104 -12.25 28.68 1.11
CA GLU A 104 -12.54 29.76 0.20
C GLU A 104 -14.03 29.75 -0.15
N VAL A 105 -14.74 30.80 0.28
CA VAL A 105 -16.17 30.94 0.09
C VAL A 105 -16.45 31.85 -1.10
N LYS A 106 -17.16 31.32 -2.11
CA LYS A 106 -17.51 32.00 -3.36
C LYS A 106 -19.03 32.13 -3.50
N SER A 107 -19.46 33.24 -4.10
CA SER A 107 -20.84 33.39 -4.57
C SER A 107 -21.10 32.44 -5.74
N THR A 108 -22.34 32.04 -5.92
CA THR A 108 -22.80 31.26 -7.07
C THR A 108 -23.84 32.04 -7.87
N ALA A 109 -24.20 31.54 -9.05
CA ALA A 109 -25.27 32.13 -9.85
C ALA A 109 -26.62 32.15 -9.11
N ASN A 110 -26.85 31.21 -8.19
CA ASN A 110 -28.02 31.20 -7.32
C ASN A 110 -27.66 31.84 -5.98
N PRO A 111 -28.25 32.99 -5.60
CA PRO A 111 -27.92 33.71 -4.37
C PRO A 111 -28.30 32.97 -3.08
N LEU A 112 -29.05 31.87 -3.18
CA LEU A 112 -29.39 31.00 -2.06
C LEU A 112 -28.26 30.01 -1.70
N PHE A 113 -27.22 29.91 -2.51
CA PHE A 113 -26.12 29.00 -2.30
C PHE A 113 -24.78 29.72 -2.36
N ARG A 114 -23.84 29.28 -1.53
CA ARG A 114 -22.42 29.60 -1.63
C ARG A 114 -21.60 28.34 -1.85
N ARG A 115 -20.62 28.43 -2.70
CA ARG A 115 -19.62 27.37 -2.88
C ARG A 115 -18.53 27.56 -1.83
N VAL A 116 -18.15 26.48 -1.16
CA VAL A 116 -17.06 26.44 -0.19
C VAL A 116 -16.06 25.43 -0.67
N ASP A 117 -14.84 25.89 -0.94
CA ASP A 117 -13.70 25.05 -1.33
C ASP A 117 -12.78 24.93 -0.10
N VAL A 118 -12.69 23.74 0.50
CA VAL A 118 -11.86 23.49 1.68
C VAL A 118 -10.58 22.79 1.24
N SER A 119 -9.42 23.36 1.56
CA SER A 119 -8.10 22.80 1.37
C SER A 119 -7.50 22.46 2.74
N VAL A 120 -6.92 21.27 2.89
CA VAL A 120 -6.32 20.80 4.14
C VAL A 120 -4.83 20.56 3.94
N PHE A 121 -4.04 20.98 4.92
CA PHE A 121 -2.58 20.94 4.91
C PHE A 121 -2.09 20.15 6.12
N ALA A 122 -1.16 19.22 5.90
CA ALA A 122 -0.49 18.53 7.00
C ALA A 122 0.57 19.42 7.65
N PRO A 123 0.97 19.17 8.90
CA PRO A 123 1.98 19.96 9.59
C PRO A 123 3.30 20.10 8.81
N GLU A 124 3.69 19.05 8.09
CA GLU A 124 4.94 19.01 7.33
C GLU A 124 4.78 19.36 5.84
N SER A 125 3.56 19.57 5.35
CA SER A 125 3.29 19.79 3.91
C SER A 125 3.50 21.23 3.44
N GLY A 126 3.79 22.15 4.35
CA GLY A 126 3.91 23.58 4.04
C GLY A 126 2.64 24.11 3.39
N ASP A 127 2.75 24.65 2.17
CA ASP A 127 1.60 25.15 1.39
C ASP A 127 1.04 24.14 0.38
N HIS A 128 1.49 22.87 0.44
CA HIS A 128 0.93 21.82 -0.39
C HIS A 128 -0.29 21.19 0.31
N ALA A 129 -1.48 21.35 -0.31
CA ALA A 129 -2.69 20.76 0.23
C ALA A 129 -2.70 19.24 0.01
N ILE A 130 -2.87 18.48 1.10
CA ILE A 130 -2.98 17.02 1.07
C ILE A 130 -4.38 16.53 0.66
N ALA A 131 -5.40 17.37 0.86
CA ALA A 131 -6.77 17.11 0.45
C ALA A 131 -7.46 18.41 0.07
N ARG A 132 -8.43 18.31 -0.86
CA ARG A 132 -9.31 19.41 -1.25
C ARG A 132 -10.71 18.86 -1.43
N LEU A 133 -11.69 19.59 -0.91
CA LEU A 133 -13.10 19.22 -1.01
C LEU A 133 -13.93 20.47 -1.31
N SER A 134 -14.84 20.38 -2.28
CA SER A 134 -15.76 21.44 -2.62
C SER A 134 -17.17 21.06 -2.19
N GLY A 135 -17.89 21.99 -1.64
CA GLY A 135 -19.28 21.80 -1.25
C GLY A 135 -20.10 23.08 -1.38
N TYR A 136 -21.37 22.97 -1.02
CA TYR A 136 -22.29 24.10 -1.04
C TYR A 136 -22.96 24.23 0.32
N VAL A 137 -23.15 25.47 0.75
CA VAL A 137 -23.97 25.86 1.90
C VAL A 137 -25.17 26.64 1.41
N ALA A 138 -26.32 26.34 1.98
CA ALA A 138 -27.56 27.04 1.66
C ALA A 138 -27.78 28.20 2.65
N ARG A 139 -28.42 29.26 2.16
CA ARG A 139 -28.85 30.36 3.02
C ARG A 139 -29.92 29.86 4.00
N PRO A 140 -29.80 30.14 5.32
CA PRO A 140 -30.82 29.76 6.28
C PRO A 140 -32.17 30.38 5.91
N LEU A 141 -33.24 29.61 5.98
CA LEU A 141 -34.61 30.11 5.89
C LEU A 141 -34.92 30.78 7.23
N GLN A 142 -35.25 32.05 7.21
CA GLN A 142 -35.72 32.80 8.36
C GLN A 142 -37.21 32.53 8.56
#